data_a57a0d6cc861b6e9868e10565010a4b5
#
_entry.id   a57a0d6cc861b6e9868e10565010a4b5
#
_cell.length_a   1.000
_cell.length_b   1.000
_cell.length_c   1.000
_cell.angle_alpha   90.00
_cell.angle_beta   90.00
_cell.angle_gamma   90.00
#
_symmetry.space_group_name_H-M   'P 1'
#
loop_
_entity.id
_entity.type
_entity.pdbx_description
1 polymer ?
#
loop_
_entity_poly.entity_id
_entity_poly.type
_entity_poly.pdbx_seq_one_letter_code
_entity_poly.pdbx_strand_id
1 'polypeptide(L)'
;MRSPLRRVLWSLLLFIPLMVSCSPSPQASPTPSCADANVPCLQGTTQVQVSTNRGEITIEVDGDAAPITAGNFVDLVRRGTYDGTMFHRVVREPVPFVVQGGDPKSKDRSVPFNQLGTGSFVDPETGQSRMIPLEIGFRGEDNPRYSREITNPSQLDSLSLNHERVRWRWPGRRPQTPPVLSSISP
;
A
#
# COMPACT_ATOMS: atom_id res chain seq x y z
N MET A 1 -91.23 9.65 33.59
CA MET A 1 -91.12 8.19 33.47
C MET A 1 -89.66 7.92 33.02
N ARG A 2 -89.00 6.98 33.59
CA ARG A 2 -87.53 6.80 33.68
C ARG A 2 -86.96 6.12 32.42
N SER A 3 -85.86 6.65 31.87
CA SER A 3 -85.01 5.87 30.96
C SER A 3 -83.57 5.88 31.46
N PRO A 4 -82.87 4.74 31.53
CA PRO A 4 -81.52 4.69 32.04
C PRO A 4 -80.49 4.87 30.90
N LEU A 5 -79.56 5.78 31.17
CA LEU A 5 -78.36 5.94 30.33
C LEU A 5 -77.49 4.69 30.45
N ARG A 6 -77.29 4.00 29.33
CA ARG A 6 -76.22 3.01 29.23
C ARG A 6 -74.92 3.72 28.85
N ARG A 7 -73.99 3.68 29.79
CA ARG A 7 -72.57 4.08 29.59
C ARG A 7 -71.88 3.02 28.77
N VAL A 8 -71.52 3.35 27.56
CA VAL A 8 -70.61 2.57 26.75
C VAL A 8 -69.23 3.15 26.94
N LEU A 9 -68.40 2.45 27.75
CA LEU A 9 -66.98 2.68 27.83
C LEU A 9 -66.34 2.13 26.54
N TRP A 10 -65.87 3.04 25.70
CA TRP A 10 -64.98 2.69 24.61
C TRP A 10 -63.53 2.72 25.15
N SER A 11 -62.97 1.50 25.35
CA SER A 11 -61.54 1.27 25.59
C SER A 11 -60.80 1.54 24.28
N LEU A 12 -60.22 2.73 24.13
CA LEU A 12 -59.26 3.01 23.09
C LEU A 12 -57.94 2.29 23.46
N LEU A 13 -57.72 1.08 22.88
CA LEU A 13 -56.44 0.43 22.85
C LEU A 13 -55.51 1.22 21.93
N LEU A 14 -54.61 2.03 22.52
CA LEU A 14 -53.53 2.67 21.83
C LEU A 14 -52.52 1.60 21.36
N PHE A 15 -52.62 1.19 20.10
CA PHE A 15 -51.60 0.43 19.41
C PHE A 15 -50.42 1.38 19.13
N ILE A 16 -49.40 1.36 19.94
CA ILE A 16 -48.12 2.03 19.66
C ILE A 16 -47.33 1.07 18.77
N PRO A 17 -47.13 1.38 17.47
CA PRO A 17 -46.21 0.59 16.66
C PRO A 17 -44.81 0.79 17.17
N LEU A 18 -44.18 -0.26 17.71
CA LEU A 18 -42.74 -0.31 17.96
C LEU A 18 -42.03 -0.19 16.61
N MET A 19 -41.64 1.02 16.25
CA MET A 19 -40.73 1.25 15.14
C MET A 19 -39.37 0.73 15.56
N VAL A 20 -39.08 -0.52 15.22
CA VAL A 20 -37.71 -1.07 15.28
C VAL A 20 -36.90 -0.31 14.20
N SER A 21 -36.22 0.75 14.65
CA SER A 21 -35.25 1.46 13.83
C SER A 21 -34.05 0.54 13.64
N CYS A 22 -34.02 -0.23 12.56
CA CYS A 22 -32.81 -0.84 12.07
C CYS A 22 -31.89 0.29 11.58
N SER A 23 -31.03 0.78 12.47
CA SER A 23 -29.89 1.60 12.03
C SER A 23 -29.01 0.69 11.17
N PRO A 24 -28.73 1.04 9.90
CA PRO A 24 -27.76 0.29 9.14
C PRO A 24 -26.42 0.42 9.87
N SER A 25 -25.88 -0.72 10.30
CA SER A 25 -24.48 -0.77 10.76
C SER A 25 -23.61 -0.17 9.67
N PRO A 26 -22.63 0.67 9.99
CA PRO A 26 -21.68 1.13 8.98
C PRO A 26 -21.07 -0.12 8.33
N GLN A 27 -21.46 -0.38 7.08
CA GLN A 27 -20.84 -1.42 6.28
C GLN A 27 -19.36 -1.04 6.18
N ALA A 28 -18.51 -1.84 6.79
CA ALA A 28 -17.09 -1.79 6.54
C ALA A 28 -16.91 -1.87 5.03
N SER A 29 -16.30 -0.86 4.45
CA SER A 29 -15.94 -0.88 3.03
C SER A 29 -15.22 -2.19 2.76
N PRO A 30 -15.56 -2.92 1.69
CA PRO A 30 -14.91 -4.20 1.40
C PRO A 30 -13.40 -3.97 1.41
N THR A 31 -12.70 -4.75 2.21
CA THR A 31 -11.23 -4.72 2.26
C THR A 31 -10.77 -5.15 0.87
N PRO A 32 -10.02 -4.31 0.14
CA PRO A 32 -9.58 -4.68 -1.19
C PRO A 32 -8.73 -5.95 -1.08
N SER A 33 -9.22 -7.04 -1.65
CA SER A 33 -8.45 -8.25 -1.86
C SER A 33 -7.80 -8.20 -3.24
N CYS A 34 -6.83 -9.06 -3.50
CA CYS A 34 -6.28 -9.23 -4.86
C CYS A 34 -7.36 -9.50 -5.91
N ALA A 35 -8.46 -10.13 -5.54
CA ALA A 35 -9.57 -10.42 -6.43
C ALA A 35 -10.40 -9.19 -6.78
N ASP A 36 -10.47 -8.21 -5.87
CA ASP A 36 -11.31 -7.01 -6.01
C ASP A 36 -10.49 -5.78 -6.42
N ALA A 37 -9.16 -5.84 -6.28
CA ALA A 37 -8.28 -4.75 -6.61
C ALA A 37 -8.08 -4.70 -8.14
N ASN A 38 -8.46 -3.59 -8.75
CA ASN A 38 -8.13 -3.29 -10.15
C ASN A 38 -6.64 -2.90 -10.28
N VAL A 39 -5.77 -3.60 -9.56
CA VAL A 39 -4.32 -3.39 -9.50
C VAL A 39 -3.62 -4.75 -9.59
N PRO A 40 -2.41 -4.80 -10.15
CA PRO A 40 -1.65 -6.04 -10.23
C PRO A 40 -1.38 -6.64 -8.86
N CYS A 41 -1.53 -7.96 -8.76
CA CYS A 41 -1.18 -8.74 -7.57
C CYS A 41 -0.13 -9.80 -7.90
N LEU A 42 0.71 -10.11 -6.94
CA LEU A 42 1.67 -11.21 -6.98
C LEU A 42 1.25 -12.27 -5.96
N GLN A 43 1.32 -13.54 -6.37
CA GLN A 43 1.23 -14.70 -5.49
C GLN A 43 2.58 -15.41 -5.48
N GLY A 44 2.98 -15.92 -4.33
CA GLY A 44 4.29 -16.51 -4.16
C GLY A 44 5.42 -15.50 -4.22
N THR A 45 6.64 -16.00 -4.42
CA THR A 45 7.84 -15.15 -4.50
C THR A 45 8.38 -15.06 -5.92
N THR A 46 9.02 -13.93 -6.25
CA THR A 46 9.77 -13.76 -7.51
C THR A 46 11.06 -13.00 -7.26
N GLN A 47 12.03 -13.19 -8.15
CA GLN A 47 13.27 -12.42 -8.09
C GLN A 47 13.26 -11.32 -9.14
N VAL A 48 13.74 -10.14 -8.74
CA VAL A 48 13.93 -8.97 -9.60
C VAL A 48 15.40 -8.62 -9.61
N GLN A 49 15.99 -8.52 -10.79
CA GLN A 49 17.37 -8.11 -10.96
C GLN A 49 17.44 -6.61 -11.29
N VAL A 50 18.17 -5.89 -10.47
CA VAL A 50 18.40 -4.45 -10.63
C VAL A 50 19.82 -4.24 -11.15
N SER A 51 19.96 -3.89 -12.42
CA SER A 51 21.26 -3.58 -13.02
C SER A 51 21.54 -2.08 -12.90
N THR A 52 22.69 -1.73 -12.35
CA THR A 52 23.12 -0.35 -12.18
C THR A 52 24.50 -0.13 -12.81
N ASN A 53 24.90 1.12 -13.02
CA ASN A 53 26.27 1.46 -13.40
C ASN A 53 27.32 1.16 -12.31
N ARG A 54 26.93 0.55 -11.20
CA ARG A 54 27.79 0.18 -10.06
C ARG A 54 27.75 -1.30 -9.72
N GLY A 55 27.00 -2.10 -10.47
CA GLY A 55 26.82 -3.51 -10.27
C GLY A 55 25.34 -3.91 -10.20
N GLU A 56 25.12 -5.16 -9.95
CA GLU A 56 23.81 -5.80 -9.93
C GLU A 56 23.34 -6.04 -8.49
N ILE A 57 22.03 -5.98 -8.32
CA ILE A 57 21.35 -6.28 -7.06
C ILE A 57 20.21 -7.25 -7.40
N THR A 58 20.13 -8.36 -6.68
CA THR A 58 18.98 -9.25 -6.73
C THR A 58 18.07 -8.97 -5.57
N ILE A 59 16.79 -8.75 -5.84
CA ILE A 59 15.74 -8.51 -4.85
C ILE A 59 14.78 -9.70 -4.93
N GLU A 60 14.51 -10.34 -3.80
CA GLU A 60 13.39 -11.26 -3.65
C GLU A 60 12.14 -10.46 -3.28
N VAL A 61 11.08 -10.64 -4.04
CA VAL A 61 9.79 -9.97 -3.86
C VAL A 61 8.78 -11.00 -3.39
N ASP A 62 8.27 -10.79 -2.18
CA ASP A 62 7.35 -11.70 -1.50
C ASP A 62 5.90 -11.21 -1.70
N GLY A 63 5.19 -11.89 -2.59
CA GLY A 63 3.78 -11.62 -2.87
C GLY A 63 2.83 -12.23 -1.85
N ASP A 64 3.27 -13.23 -1.08
CA ASP A 64 2.41 -13.81 -0.05
C ASP A 64 2.32 -12.89 1.17
N ALA A 65 3.39 -12.16 1.47
CA ALA A 65 3.41 -11.19 2.55
C ALA A 65 2.70 -9.87 2.21
N ALA A 66 2.78 -9.43 0.94
CA ALA A 66 2.22 -8.15 0.49
C ALA A 66 1.82 -8.20 -1.00
N PRO A 67 0.72 -8.91 -1.34
CA PRO A 67 0.38 -9.24 -2.73
C PRO A 67 0.16 -8.04 -3.63
N ILE A 68 -0.49 -6.97 -3.16
CA ILE A 68 -0.75 -5.77 -3.97
C ILE A 68 0.53 -4.95 -4.13
N THR A 69 1.28 -4.75 -3.06
CA THR A 69 2.55 -4.00 -3.09
C THR A 69 3.57 -4.68 -3.98
N ALA A 70 3.74 -5.99 -3.81
CA ALA A 70 4.64 -6.82 -4.61
C ALA A 70 4.21 -6.86 -6.08
N GLY A 71 2.92 -7.08 -6.34
CA GLY A 71 2.37 -7.12 -7.69
C GLY A 71 2.51 -5.81 -8.43
N ASN A 72 2.23 -4.69 -7.77
CA ASN A 72 2.46 -3.36 -8.33
C ASN A 72 3.93 -3.13 -8.68
N PHE A 73 4.86 -3.51 -7.79
CA PHE A 73 6.28 -3.36 -8.06
C PHE A 73 6.72 -4.18 -9.29
N VAL A 74 6.34 -5.45 -9.36
CA VAL A 74 6.68 -6.34 -10.48
C VAL A 74 6.05 -5.88 -11.80
N ASP A 75 4.82 -5.36 -11.78
CA ASP A 75 4.18 -4.79 -12.97
C ASP A 75 4.95 -3.56 -13.48
N LEU A 76 5.35 -2.65 -12.58
CA LEU A 76 6.13 -1.48 -12.95
C LEU A 76 7.53 -1.86 -13.47
N VAL A 77 8.13 -2.93 -12.94
CA VAL A 77 9.37 -3.51 -13.49
C VAL A 77 9.15 -3.98 -14.93
N ARG A 78 8.12 -4.78 -15.18
CA ARG A 78 7.79 -5.30 -16.52
C ARG A 78 7.49 -4.19 -17.54
N ARG A 79 6.96 -3.08 -17.07
CA ARG A 79 6.69 -1.88 -17.90
C ARG A 79 7.94 -1.02 -18.14
N GLY A 80 9.11 -1.37 -17.59
CA GLY A 80 10.34 -0.59 -17.70
C GLY A 80 10.25 0.78 -17.02
N THR A 81 9.34 0.92 -16.05
CA THR A 81 9.12 2.21 -15.36
C THR A 81 10.39 2.70 -14.67
N TYR A 82 11.20 1.78 -14.17
CA TYR A 82 12.41 2.12 -13.42
C TYR A 82 13.66 2.29 -14.29
N ASP A 83 13.61 1.92 -15.57
CA ASP A 83 14.77 2.02 -16.45
C ASP A 83 15.22 3.46 -16.60
N GLY A 84 16.53 3.70 -16.43
CA GLY A 84 17.13 5.02 -16.48
C GLY A 84 16.86 5.92 -15.26
N THR A 85 16.12 5.47 -14.26
CA THR A 85 15.92 6.23 -13.02
C THR A 85 17.17 6.24 -12.13
N MET A 86 17.20 7.08 -11.10
CA MET A 86 18.33 7.21 -10.18
C MET A 86 17.95 6.82 -8.75
N PHE A 87 18.95 6.34 -8.01
CA PHE A 87 18.92 6.44 -6.55
C PHE A 87 19.23 7.87 -6.14
N HIS A 88 18.20 8.67 -5.91
CA HIS A 88 18.31 10.10 -5.69
C HIS A 88 18.52 10.48 -4.21
N ARG A 89 18.29 9.55 -3.27
CA ARG A 89 18.45 9.81 -1.83
C ARG A 89 19.11 8.63 -1.12
N VAL A 90 20.16 8.93 -0.37
CA VAL A 90 20.84 7.94 0.48
C VAL A 90 21.05 8.56 1.86
N VAL A 91 20.38 8.06 2.88
CA VAL A 91 20.52 8.51 4.26
C VAL A 91 21.46 7.56 5.01
N ARG A 92 22.59 8.08 5.46
CA ARG A 92 23.64 7.33 6.18
C ARG A 92 23.86 7.81 7.61
N GLU A 93 23.71 9.11 7.83
CA GLU A 93 23.94 9.77 9.10
C GLU A 93 22.61 10.31 9.67
N PRO A 94 22.44 10.36 11.00
CA PRO A 94 23.31 9.78 12.04
C PRO A 94 23.24 8.24 12.09
N VAL A 95 22.21 7.64 11.50
CA VAL A 95 22.02 6.19 11.38
C VAL A 95 21.64 5.86 9.94
N PRO A 96 22.24 4.83 9.32
CA PRO A 96 21.80 4.39 8.01
C PRO A 96 20.31 4.01 8.04
N PHE A 97 19.53 4.66 7.17
CA PHE A 97 18.07 4.52 7.19
C PHE A 97 17.49 4.03 5.86
N VAL A 98 17.82 4.70 4.75
CA VAL A 98 17.20 4.41 3.46
C VAL A 98 18.12 4.71 2.29
N VAL A 99 17.96 3.91 1.23
CA VAL A 99 18.35 4.23 -0.14
C VAL A 99 17.07 4.31 -0.97
N GLN A 100 16.78 5.47 -1.54
CA GLN A 100 15.55 5.73 -2.27
C GLN A 100 15.84 6.01 -3.74
N GLY A 101 15.11 5.33 -4.61
CA GLY A 101 15.22 5.45 -6.06
C GLY A 101 13.88 5.23 -6.75
N GLY A 102 13.90 5.18 -8.08
CA GLY A 102 12.73 4.79 -8.88
C GLY A 102 11.78 5.94 -9.20
N ASP A 103 12.07 7.18 -8.87
CA ASP A 103 11.27 8.32 -9.29
C ASP A 103 11.39 8.53 -10.82
N PRO A 104 10.27 8.45 -11.59
CA PRO A 104 10.31 8.67 -13.04
C PRO A 104 10.88 10.03 -13.45
N LYS A 105 10.72 11.07 -12.62
CA LYS A 105 11.30 12.41 -12.86
C LYS A 105 12.82 12.37 -12.91
N SER A 106 13.45 11.41 -12.26
CA SER A 106 14.91 11.27 -12.21
C SER A 106 15.51 10.81 -13.54
N LYS A 107 14.71 10.41 -14.51
CA LYS A 107 15.15 10.15 -15.90
C LYS A 107 15.60 11.44 -16.59
N ASP A 108 14.94 12.54 -16.29
CA ASP A 108 15.35 13.86 -16.76
C ASP A 108 16.42 14.45 -15.84
N ARG A 109 17.64 14.58 -16.37
CA ARG A 109 18.80 15.09 -15.64
C ARG A 109 18.75 16.59 -15.35
N SER A 110 17.83 17.32 -15.97
CA SER A 110 17.61 18.74 -15.72
C SER A 110 16.77 18.99 -14.47
N VAL A 111 16.04 17.98 -13.97
CA VAL A 111 15.22 18.12 -12.76
C VAL A 111 16.13 18.25 -11.52
N PRO A 112 15.98 19.32 -10.73
CA PRO A 112 16.76 19.52 -9.51
C PRO A 112 16.55 18.40 -8.48
N PHE A 113 17.61 18.01 -7.77
CA PHE A 113 17.57 16.93 -6.78
C PHE A 113 16.51 17.12 -5.68
N ASN A 114 16.25 18.38 -5.27
CA ASN A 114 15.24 18.69 -4.25
C ASN A 114 13.80 18.50 -4.73
N GLN A 115 13.60 18.26 -6.02
CA GLN A 115 12.29 17.95 -6.61
C GLN A 115 12.10 16.45 -6.88
N LEU A 116 13.14 15.64 -6.68
CA LEU A 116 13.07 14.20 -6.81
C LEU A 116 12.43 13.53 -5.59
N GLY A 117 11.82 12.37 -5.80
CA GLY A 117 11.10 11.62 -4.76
C GLY A 117 9.62 11.99 -4.66
N THR A 118 9.13 12.85 -5.55
CA THR A 118 7.72 13.31 -5.61
C THR A 118 6.98 12.79 -6.85
N GLY A 119 7.67 12.08 -7.73
CA GLY A 119 7.08 11.47 -8.92
C GLY A 119 6.24 10.24 -8.58
N SER A 120 5.28 9.95 -9.44
CA SER A 120 4.43 8.77 -9.37
C SER A 120 4.33 8.12 -10.75
N PHE A 121 3.97 6.85 -10.79
CA PHE A 121 3.60 6.21 -12.04
C PHE A 121 2.25 6.73 -12.50
N VAL A 122 2.22 7.28 -13.71
CA VAL A 122 1.00 7.68 -14.39
C VAL A 122 0.68 6.59 -15.42
N ASP A 123 -0.48 5.98 -15.28
CA ASP A 123 -0.92 4.93 -16.19
C ASP A 123 -1.18 5.54 -17.57
N PRO A 124 -0.51 5.03 -18.63
CA PRO A 124 -0.63 5.61 -19.97
C PRO A 124 -2.02 5.42 -20.58
N GLU A 125 -2.80 4.46 -20.14
CA GLU A 125 -4.14 4.19 -20.65
C GLU A 125 -5.18 5.14 -20.06
N THR A 126 -5.04 5.46 -18.77
CA THR A 126 -6.02 6.28 -18.04
C THR A 126 -5.55 7.73 -17.84
N GLY A 127 -4.25 8.00 -17.96
CA GLY A 127 -3.64 9.28 -17.61
C GLY A 127 -3.65 9.61 -16.12
N GLN A 128 -3.99 8.65 -15.26
CA GLN A 128 -4.08 8.84 -13.82
C GLN A 128 -2.89 8.21 -13.08
N SER A 129 -2.51 8.83 -11.97
CA SER A 129 -1.53 8.23 -11.06
C SER A 129 -2.11 6.98 -10.41
N ARG A 130 -1.35 5.87 -10.48
CA ARG A 130 -1.74 4.64 -9.82
C ARG A 130 -1.53 4.77 -8.31
N MET A 131 -2.59 4.57 -7.55
CA MET A 131 -2.57 4.52 -6.10
C MET A 131 -2.83 3.09 -5.65
N ILE A 132 -2.04 2.61 -4.70
CA ILE A 132 -2.24 1.31 -4.05
C ILE A 132 -2.55 1.54 -2.57
N PRO A 133 -3.36 0.67 -1.93
CA PRO A 133 -3.64 0.78 -0.51
C PRO A 133 -2.38 0.50 0.32
N LEU A 134 -2.32 1.08 1.52
CA LEU A 134 -1.39 0.62 2.55
C LEU A 134 -1.69 -0.85 2.86
N GLU A 135 -0.67 -1.69 2.87
CA GLU A 135 -0.77 -3.13 3.03
C GLU A 135 0.16 -3.58 4.15
N ILE A 136 -0.38 -4.21 5.19
CA ILE A 136 0.37 -4.62 6.37
C ILE A 136 0.01 -6.07 6.72
N GLY A 137 1.00 -6.96 6.65
CA GLY A 137 0.87 -8.35 7.06
C GLY A 137 1.17 -8.54 8.55
N PHE A 138 0.38 -9.38 9.22
CA PHE A 138 0.59 -9.78 10.61
C PHE A 138 0.82 -11.28 10.71
N ARG A 139 1.71 -11.71 11.60
CA ARG A 139 1.95 -13.13 11.85
C ARG A 139 0.70 -13.82 12.35
N GLY A 140 0.35 -14.95 11.74
CA GLY A 140 -0.84 -15.73 12.08
C GLY A 140 -2.13 -15.23 11.44
N GLU A 141 -2.07 -14.23 10.57
CA GLU A 141 -3.18 -13.82 9.71
C GLU A 141 -2.92 -14.28 8.28
N ASP A 142 -3.94 -14.87 7.65
CA ASP A 142 -3.86 -15.40 6.28
C ASP A 142 -3.83 -14.29 5.23
N ASN A 143 -4.33 -13.11 5.56
CA ASN A 143 -4.41 -11.98 4.63
C ASN A 143 -3.87 -10.70 5.27
N PRO A 144 -3.19 -9.84 4.49
CA PRO A 144 -2.79 -8.52 4.95
C PRO A 144 -3.99 -7.64 5.31
N ARG A 145 -3.76 -6.68 6.20
CA ARG A 145 -4.72 -5.60 6.48
C ARG A 145 -4.45 -4.43 5.55
N TYR A 146 -5.52 -3.88 4.97
CA TYR A 146 -5.43 -2.79 4.01
C TYR A 146 -5.93 -1.48 4.59
N SER A 147 -5.28 -0.37 4.18
CA SER A 147 -5.68 1.02 4.48
C SER A 147 -5.88 1.31 5.97
N ARG A 148 -5.19 0.58 6.84
CA ARG A 148 -5.21 0.76 8.30
C ARG A 148 -3.81 1.00 8.82
N GLU A 149 -3.61 2.14 9.45
CA GLU A 149 -2.34 2.45 10.12
C GLU A 149 -2.21 1.68 11.44
N ILE A 150 -0.96 1.41 11.82
CA ILE A 150 -0.64 0.85 13.13
C ILE A 150 -0.68 2.00 14.14
N THR A 151 -1.70 2.02 14.98
CA THR A 151 -1.85 3.04 16.03
C THR A 151 -1.32 2.57 17.38
N ASN A 152 -1.17 1.27 17.57
CA ASN A 152 -0.66 0.68 18.82
C ASN A 152 0.77 0.12 18.58
N PRO A 153 1.80 0.68 19.25
CA PRO A 153 3.18 0.20 19.11
C PRO A 153 3.38 -1.29 19.39
N SER A 154 2.57 -1.90 20.26
CA SER A 154 2.66 -3.34 20.55
C SER A 154 2.35 -4.23 19.34
N GLN A 155 1.68 -3.69 18.32
CA GLN A 155 1.39 -4.43 17.08
C GLN A 155 2.64 -4.56 16.19
N LEU A 156 3.67 -3.75 16.40
CA LEU A 156 4.92 -3.81 15.62
C LEU A 156 5.62 -5.15 15.80
N ASP A 157 5.55 -5.75 16.99
CA ASP A 157 6.17 -7.04 17.29
C ASP A 157 5.47 -8.22 16.59
N SER A 158 4.25 -8.01 16.10
CA SER A 158 3.44 -9.03 15.41
C SER A 158 3.45 -8.90 13.88
N LEU A 159 4.23 -7.99 13.32
CA LEU A 159 4.37 -7.88 11.86
C LEU A 159 4.97 -9.15 11.25
N SER A 160 4.45 -9.56 10.09
CA SER A 160 4.96 -10.71 9.33
C SER A 160 6.35 -10.41 8.76
N LEU A 161 6.57 -9.19 8.30
CA LEU A 161 7.85 -8.70 7.82
C LEU A 161 8.31 -7.50 8.65
N ASN A 162 9.56 -7.54 9.10
CA ASN A 162 10.22 -6.43 9.77
C ASN A 162 11.29 -5.85 8.85
N HIS A 163 11.47 -4.53 8.91
CA HIS A 163 12.58 -3.90 8.22
C HIS A 163 13.89 -4.25 8.94
N GLU A 164 14.63 -5.19 8.38
CA GLU A 164 15.97 -5.51 8.83
C GLU A 164 16.99 -4.64 8.11
N ARG A 165 18.09 -4.31 8.82
CA ARG A 165 19.18 -3.54 8.23
C ARG A 165 19.89 -4.36 7.17
N VAL A 166 19.75 -4.01 5.89
CA VAL A 166 20.62 -4.52 4.84
C VAL A 166 22.03 -3.96 5.04
N ARG A 167 23.01 -4.82 5.35
CA ARG A 167 24.42 -4.43 5.39
C ARG A 167 24.98 -4.32 3.99
N TRP A 168 24.93 -3.12 3.44
CA TRP A 168 25.66 -2.82 2.23
C TRP A 168 27.15 -2.64 2.55
N ARG A 169 27.97 -3.50 2.01
CA ARG A 169 29.42 -3.28 1.93
C ARG A 169 29.73 -2.79 0.51
N TRP A 170 29.96 -1.52 0.36
CA TRP A 170 30.39 -0.94 -0.90
C TRP A 170 31.84 -1.34 -1.18
N PRO A 171 32.17 -2.07 -2.26
CA PRO A 171 33.56 -2.33 -2.64
C PRO A 171 34.11 -1.11 -3.40
N GLY A 172 34.78 -0.20 -2.69
CA GLY A 172 35.49 0.88 -3.33
C GLY A 172 35.24 2.28 -2.81
N ARG A 173 35.92 3.28 -3.40
CA ARG A 173 35.79 4.70 -3.06
C ARG A 173 34.37 5.22 -3.37
N ARG A 174 33.91 6.19 -2.56
CA ARG A 174 32.59 6.84 -2.77
C ARG A 174 32.45 7.32 -4.20
N PRO A 175 31.43 6.94 -4.94
CA PRO A 175 31.17 7.50 -6.25
C PRO A 175 30.76 8.97 -6.11
N GLN A 176 31.30 9.81 -6.97
CA GLN A 176 30.94 11.23 -7.02
C GLN A 176 29.59 11.46 -7.70
N THR A 177 29.12 10.47 -8.46
CA THR A 177 27.82 10.49 -9.14
C THR A 177 26.90 9.46 -8.55
N PRO A 178 25.59 9.76 -8.37
CA PRO A 178 24.63 8.79 -7.89
C PRO A 178 24.54 7.60 -8.86
N PRO A 179 24.28 6.38 -8.36
CA PRO A 179 24.06 5.24 -9.20
C PRO A 179 22.80 5.45 -10.05
N VAL A 180 22.92 5.13 -11.33
CA VAL A 180 21.82 5.14 -12.29
C VAL A 180 21.35 3.73 -12.51
N LEU A 181 20.05 3.50 -12.47
CA LEU A 181 19.45 2.25 -12.87
C LEU A 181 19.54 2.12 -14.39
N SER A 182 20.26 1.11 -14.87
CA SER A 182 20.31 0.81 -16.30
C SER A 182 19.10 0.02 -16.75
N SER A 183 18.68 -0.94 -15.93
CA SER A 183 17.46 -1.72 -16.12
C SER A 183 17.06 -2.41 -14.81
N ILE A 184 15.79 -2.74 -14.69
CA ILE A 184 15.25 -3.67 -13.69
C ILE A 184 14.45 -4.72 -14.46
N SER A 185 14.79 -5.99 -14.29
CA SER A 185 14.11 -7.10 -14.94
C SER A 185 13.63 -8.14 -13.92
N PRO A 186 12.52 -8.84 -14.19
CA PRO A 186 12.02 -9.95 -13.40
C PRO A 186 12.87 -11.20 -13.62
#